data_f9cfc2feb3e07c130f8208e6a709a704
#
_entry.id   f9cfc2feb3e07c130f8208e6a709a704
#
_cell.length_a   1.000
_cell.length_b   1.000
_cell.length_c   1.000
_cell.angle_alpha   90.00
_cell.angle_beta   90.00
_cell.angle_gamma   90.00
#
_symmetry.space_group_name_H-M   'P 1'
#
loop_
_entity.id
_entity.type
_entity.pdbx_description
1 polymer ?
#
loop_
_entity_poly.entity_id
_entity_poly.type
_entity_poly.pdbx_seq_one_letter_code
_entity_poly.pdbx_strand_id
1 'polypeptide(L)'
;MTTNTAPWSQLEAAAAAALSGAYAPYSKFRVGSAAQTSDGRLISGCNIENAAYGVTLCAECSMVGQLFATGGGTLEYFLCFGQLADGELELITPCGRCRQILFEHRGANLQIKTARGIVGIEDLLPDAFGPQNLNV
;
A
#
# COMPACT_ATOMS: atom_id res chain seq x y z
N MET A 1 4.31 20.19 -23.63
CA MET A 1 4.53 20.29 -22.19
C MET A 1 3.80 19.17 -21.48
N THR A 2 4.53 18.26 -20.93
CA THR A 2 3.95 17.14 -20.21
C THR A 2 3.60 17.59 -18.79
N THR A 3 2.32 17.60 -18.47
CA THR A 3 1.89 17.76 -17.09
C THR A 3 2.08 16.42 -16.39
N ASN A 4 2.92 16.38 -15.37
CA ASN A 4 3.02 15.23 -14.48
C ASN A 4 1.74 15.18 -13.66
N THR A 5 0.78 14.39 -14.14
CA THR A 5 -0.39 14.06 -13.35
C THR A 5 -0.10 12.81 -12.53
N ALA A 6 -0.40 12.86 -11.25
CA ALA A 6 -0.29 11.70 -10.38
C ALA A 6 -1.20 10.58 -10.92
N PRO A 7 -0.79 9.31 -10.82
CA PRO A 7 -1.51 8.19 -11.43
C PRO A 7 -2.67 7.67 -10.57
N TRP A 8 -3.41 8.56 -9.91
CA TRP A 8 -4.41 8.12 -8.90
C TRP A 8 -5.51 7.25 -9.49
N SER A 9 -6.04 7.60 -10.67
CA SER A 9 -7.12 6.79 -11.26
C SER A 9 -6.64 5.39 -11.63
N GLN A 10 -5.41 5.27 -12.11
CA GLN A 10 -4.81 3.98 -12.44
C GLN A 10 -4.56 3.15 -11.17
N LEU A 11 -4.11 3.81 -10.10
CA LEU A 11 -3.88 3.14 -8.82
C LEU A 11 -5.19 2.70 -8.18
N GLU A 12 -6.23 3.51 -8.28
CA GLU A 12 -7.55 3.14 -7.78
C GLU A 12 -8.07 1.90 -8.48
N ALA A 13 -7.95 1.84 -9.81
CA ALA A 13 -8.36 0.68 -10.59
C ALA A 13 -7.55 -0.56 -10.21
N ALA A 14 -6.24 -0.42 -10.04
CA ALA A 14 -5.36 -1.53 -9.69
C ALA A 14 -5.65 -2.05 -8.28
N ALA A 15 -5.85 -1.16 -7.32
CA ALA A 15 -6.16 -1.54 -5.94
C ALA A 15 -7.52 -2.24 -5.84
N ALA A 16 -8.53 -1.73 -6.55
CA ALA A 16 -9.86 -2.35 -6.58
C ALA A 16 -9.80 -3.75 -7.20
N ALA A 17 -9.04 -3.90 -8.28
CA ALA A 17 -8.86 -5.21 -8.92
C ALA A 17 -8.14 -6.19 -7.99
N ALA A 18 -7.08 -5.74 -7.33
CA ALA A 18 -6.35 -6.58 -6.38
C ALA A 18 -7.22 -7.02 -5.21
N LEU A 19 -8.06 -6.12 -4.70
CA LEU A 19 -8.98 -6.40 -3.59
C LEU A 19 -9.89 -7.59 -3.91
N SER A 20 -10.34 -7.72 -5.16
CA SER A 20 -11.23 -8.80 -5.55
C SER A 20 -10.57 -10.18 -5.41
N GLY A 21 -9.24 -10.24 -5.39
CA GLY A 21 -8.50 -11.48 -5.20
C GLY A 21 -8.12 -11.77 -3.76
N ALA A 22 -8.50 -10.93 -2.81
CA ALA A 22 -8.13 -11.07 -1.40
C ALA A 22 -8.67 -12.37 -0.80
N TYR A 23 -7.86 -12.96 0.07
CA TYR A 23 -8.26 -14.15 0.83
C TYR A 23 -8.53 -13.71 2.27
N ALA A 24 -9.80 -13.47 2.59
CA ALA A 24 -10.21 -12.94 3.89
C ALA A 24 -11.37 -13.73 4.49
N PRO A 25 -11.18 -15.07 4.71
CA PRO A 25 -12.27 -15.91 5.18
C PRO A 25 -12.65 -15.66 6.64
N TYR A 26 -11.76 -15.08 7.43
CA TYR A 26 -11.96 -14.87 8.86
C TYR A 26 -12.59 -13.52 9.14
N SER A 27 -11.97 -12.44 8.69
CA SER A 27 -12.45 -11.08 8.97
C SER A 27 -13.58 -10.64 8.04
N LYS A 28 -13.64 -11.23 6.84
CA LYS A 28 -14.53 -10.77 5.76
C LYS A 28 -14.20 -9.33 5.31
N PHE A 29 -13.04 -8.81 5.71
CA PHE A 29 -12.57 -7.48 5.31
C PHE A 29 -11.47 -7.63 4.28
N ARG A 30 -11.79 -7.32 3.03
CA ARG A 30 -10.82 -7.41 1.93
C ARG A 30 -10.13 -6.09 1.75
N VAL A 31 -8.83 -6.14 1.47
CA VAL A 31 -8.01 -4.96 1.23
C VAL A 31 -7.23 -5.14 -0.07
N GLY A 32 -7.19 -4.09 -0.86
CA GLY A 32 -6.35 -4.02 -2.04
C GLY A 32 -5.49 -2.78 -1.96
N SER A 33 -4.22 -2.91 -2.31
CA SER A 33 -3.28 -1.80 -2.34
C SER A 33 -2.66 -1.66 -3.71
N ALA A 34 -2.24 -0.46 -4.05
CA ALA A 34 -1.53 -0.20 -5.30
C ALA A 34 -0.55 0.94 -5.11
N ALA A 35 0.54 0.86 -5.85
CA ALA A 35 1.57 1.89 -5.82
C ALA A 35 2.20 2.05 -7.19
N GLN A 36 2.79 3.22 -7.43
CA GLN A 36 3.66 3.43 -8.56
C GLN A 36 5.09 3.56 -8.06
N THR A 37 5.99 2.85 -8.72
CA THR A 37 7.41 2.85 -8.39
C THR A 37 8.12 4.05 -9.01
N SER A 38 9.37 4.29 -8.59
CA SER A 38 10.20 5.37 -9.12
C SER A 38 10.46 5.26 -10.61
N ASP A 39 10.43 4.04 -11.17
CA ASP A 39 10.60 3.84 -12.62
C ASP A 39 9.26 3.68 -13.36
N GLY A 40 8.15 4.01 -12.71
CA GLY A 40 6.84 4.08 -13.36
C GLY A 40 6.03 2.80 -13.39
N ARG A 41 6.52 1.70 -12.78
CA ARG A 41 5.75 0.46 -12.74
C ARG A 41 4.57 0.60 -11.77
N LEU A 42 3.45 0.01 -12.14
CA LEU A 42 2.31 -0.14 -11.23
C LEU A 42 2.40 -1.51 -10.57
N ILE A 43 2.37 -1.52 -9.24
CA ILE A 43 2.37 -2.75 -8.45
C ILE A 43 1.12 -2.75 -7.57
N SER A 44 0.67 -3.94 -7.19
CA SER A 44 -0.54 -4.07 -6.37
C SER A 44 -0.45 -5.32 -5.49
N GLY A 45 -1.36 -5.39 -4.54
CA GLY A 45 -1.44 -6.54 -3.65
C GLY A 45 -2.77 -6.60 -2.94
N CYS A 46 -3.06 -7.74 -2.34
CA CYS A 46 -4.26 -7.94 -1.54
C CYS A 46 -3.89 -8.63 -0.23
N ASN A 47 -4.79 -8.56 0.76
CA ASN A 47 -4.54 -9.25 2.02
C ASN A 47 -4.79 -10.75 1.86
N ILE A 48 -4.00 -11.53 2.58
CA ILE A 48 -4.05 -12.99 2.57
C ILE A 48 -4.02 -13.43 4.02
N GLU A 49 -5.20 -13.77 4.54
CA GLU A 49 -5.35 -14.17 5.92
C GLU A 49 -4.89 -15.60 6.15
N ASN A 50 -4.64 -15.91 7.40
CA ASN A 50 -4.20 -17.24 7.82
C ASN A 50 -4.88 -17.57 9.13
N ALA A 51 -5.19 -18.86 9.33
CA ALA A 51 -5.73 -19.33 10.61
C ALA A 51 -4.78 -19.03 11.77
N ALA A 52 -3.48 -19.00 11.50
CA ALA A 52 -2.47 -18.45 12.42
C ALA A 52 -2.40 -16.95 12.17
N TYR A 53 -3.15 -16.18 12.92
CA TYR A 53 -3.33 -14.75 12.67
C TYR A 53 -2.02 -13.97 12.55
N GLY A 54 -1.00 -14.38 13.30
CA GLY A 54 0.29 -13.68 13.28
C GLY A 54 1.05 -13.75 11.97
N VAL A 55 0.69 -14.66 11.08
CA VAL A 55 1.33 -14.78 9.75
C VAL A 55 0.45 -14.28 8.62
N THR A 56 -0.66 -13.62 8.94
CA THR A 56 -1.50 -12.95 7.95
C THR A 56 -0.67 -11.88 7.21
N LEU A 57 -0.84 -11.83 5.90
CA LEU A 57 -0.18 -10.82 5.07
C LEU A 57 -1.16 -9.69 4.75
N CYS A 58 -0.80 -8.47 5.10
CA CYS A 58 -1.55 -7.31 4.67
C CYS A 58 -1.35 -7.10 3.16
N ALA A 59 -2.24 -6.34 2.54
CA ALA A 59 -2.15 -6.05 1.11
C ALA A 59 -0.81 -5.41 0.74
N GLU A 60 -0.27 -4.58 1.61
CA GLU A 60 1.01 -3.90 1.38
C GLU A 60 2.18 -4.87 1.42
N CYS A 61 2.10 -5.95 2.20
CA CYS A 61 3.12 -7.00 2.22
C CYS A 61 3.21 -7.69 0.86
N SER A 62 2.07 -8.11 0.32
CA SER A 62 2.06 -8.74 -1.00
C SER A 62 2.45 -7.76 -2.10
N MET A 63 2.07 -6.50 -1.98
CA MET A 63 2.48 -5.45 -2.91
C MET A 63 4.00 -5.26 -2.91
N VAL A 64 4.63 -5.20 -1.75
CA VAL A 64 6.08 -5.07 -1.64
C VAL A 64 6.78 -6.33 -2.16
N GLY A 65 6.15 -7.50 -1.99
CA GLY A 65 6.62 -8.71 -2.63
C GLY A 65 6.68 -8.56 -4.15
N GLN A 66 5.64 -8.00 -4.75
CA GLN A 66 5.62 -7.71 -6.19
C GLN A 66 6.66 -6.67 -6.57
N LEU A 67 6.87 -5.65 -5.74
CA LEU A 67 7.91 -4.64 -5.97
C LEU A 67 9.26 -5.32 -6.24
N PHE A 68 9.67 -6.21 -5.36
CA PHE A 68 10.98 -6.87 -5.49
C PHE A 68 10.99 -7.96 -6.55
N ALA A 69 9.88 -8.68 -6.74
CA ALA A 69 9.79 -9.69 -7.79
C ALA A 69 9.87 -9.10 -9.20
N THR A 70 9.58 -7.81 -9.35
CA THR A 70 9.54 -7.14 -10.66
C THR A 70 10.62 -6.09 -10.86
N GLY A 71 11.62 -6.03 -9.99
CA GLY A 71 12.78 -5.17 -10.22
C GLY A 71 13.21 -4.30 -9.04
N GLY A 72 12.45 -4.26 -7.95
CA GLY A 72 12.82 -3.44 -6.79
C GLY A 72 12.53 -1.95 -7.01
N GLY A 73 13.29 -1.10 -6.34
CA GLY A 73 13.12 0.35 -6.42
C GLY A 73 12.33 0.90 -5.23
N THR A 74 11.83 2.10 -5.37
CA THR A 74 11.14 2.82 -4.31
C THR A 74 9.74 3.22 -4.74
N LEU A 75 8.90 3.59 -3.75
CA LEU A 75 7.50 3.93 -3.95
C LEU A 75 7.32 5.43 -4.05
N GLU A 76 6.61 5.88 -5.07
CA GLU A 76 6.32 7.31 -5.33
C GLU A 76 4.88 7.69 -4.99
N TYR A 77 3.93 6.79 -5.22
CA TYR A 77 2.50 7.01 -4.98
C TYR A 77 1.88 5.74 -4.43
N PHE A 78 0.97 5.88 -3.49
CA PHE A 78 0.34 4.73 -2.84
C PHE A 78 -1.10 5.05 -2.43
N LEU A 79 -1.97 4.05 -2.55
CA LEU A 79 -3.27 4.07 -1.91
C LEU A 79 -3.75 2.64 -1.61
N CYS A 80 -4.73 2.52 -0.73
CA CYS A 80 -5.38 1.24 -0.49
C CYS A 80 -6.87 1.41 -0.25
N PHE A 81 -7.61 0.39 -0.67
CA PHE A 81 -9.05 0.27 -0.45
C PHE A 81 -9.34 -0.88 0.50
N GLY A 82 -10.40 -0.73 1.28
CA GLY A 82 -10.94 -1.81 2.09
C GLY A 82 -12.42 -1.98 1.80
N GLN A 83 -12.94 -3.19 2.02
CA GLN A 83 -14.34 -3.50 1.76
C GLN A 83 -14.80 -4.65 2.65
N LEU A 84 -15.84 -4.42 3.43
CA LEU A 84 -16.57 -5.49 4.11
C LEU A 84 -17.42 -6.26 3.10
N ALA A 85 -17.84 -7.48 3.46
CA ALA A 85 -18.52 -8.39 2.53
C ALA A 85 -19.71 -7.75 1.81
N ASP A 86 -20.52 -6.97 2.54
CA ASP A 86 -21.70 -6.31 1.97
C ASP A 86 -21.54 -4.79 1.94
N GLY A 87 -20.29 -4.31 2.07
CA GLY A 87 -20.00 -2.89 2.15
C GLY A 87 -19.55 -2.30 0.84
N GLU A 88 -19.41 -0.99 0.85
CA GLU A 88 -18.87 -0.25 -0.27
C GLU A 88 -17.35 -0.26 -0.22
N LEU A 89 -16.73 -0.04 -1.37
CA LEU A 89 -15.30 0.15 -1.48
C LEU A 89 -14.93 1.47 -0.82
N GLU A 90 -14.03 1.43 0.15
CA GLU A 90 -13.61 2.61 0.92
C GLU A 90 -12.12 2.84 0.80
N LEU A 91 -11.74 4.09 0.61
CA LEU A 91 -10.34 4.50 0.67
C LEU A 91 -9.93 4.52 2.15
N ILE A 92 -8.96 3.68 2.51
CA ILE A 92 -8.51 3.52 3.91
C ILE A 92 -7.04 3.88 4.03
N THR A 93 -6.60 4.09 5.28
CA THR A 93 -5.17 4.23 5.56
C THR A 93 -4.57 2.86 5.87
N PRO A 94 -3.28 2.65 5.54
CA PRO A 94 -2.61 1.39 5.88
C PRO A 94 -2.50 1.21 7.40
N CYS A 95 -2.51 -0.04 7.84
CA CYS A 95 -2.35 -0.35 9.26
C CYS A 95 -0.94 0.04 9.75
N GLY A 96 -0.74 0.04 11.08
CA GLY A 96 0.53 0.47 11.65
C GLY A 96 1.74 -0.31 11.14
N ARG A 97 1.61 -1.64 11.02
CA ARG A 97 2.68 -2.48 10.47
C ARG A 97 3.01 -2.07 9.03
N CYS A 98 2.00 -1.81 8.23
CA CYS A 98 2.19 -1.44 6.83
C CYS A 98 2.75 -0.04 6.67
N ARG A 99 2.49 0.86 7.60
CA ARG A 99 3.13 2.19 7.60
C ARG A 99 4.64 2.05 7.73
N GLN A 100 5.11 1.14 8.58
CA GLN A 100 6.53 0.85 8.72
C GLN A 100 7.11 0.26 7.42
N ILE A 101 6.36 -0.64 6.76
CA ILE A 101 6.78 -1.23 5.49
C ILE A 101 6.89 -0.14 4.41
N LEU A 102 5.90 0.74 4.32
CA LEU A 102 5.94 1.84 3.36
C LEU A 102 7.10 2.79 3.65
N PHE A 103 7.37 3.04 4.93
CA PHE A 103 8.48 3.90 5.33
C PHE A 103 9.82 3.35 4.83
N GLU A 104 10.03 2.05 4.92
CA GLU A 104 11.28 1.41 4.47
C GLU A 104 11.51 1.61 2.97
N HIS A 105 10.44 1.49 2.19
CA HIS A 105 10.55 1.47 0.72
C HIS A 105 10.11 2.77 0.05
N ARG A 106 9.97 3.83 0.83
CA ARG A 106 9.53 5.12 0.29
C ARG A 106 10.59 5.76 -0.61
N GLY A 107 10.12 6.39 -1.67
CA GLY A 107 10.93 7.37 -2.39
C GLY A 107 11.00 8.69 -1.61
N ALA A 108 11.75 9.66 -2.12
CA ALA A 108 11.97 10.94 -1.44
C ALA A 108 10.67 11.69 -1.16
N ASN A 109 9.66 11.52 -2.02
CA ASN A 109 8.42 12.28 -1.95
C ASN A 109 7.19 11.35 -2.08
N LEU A 110 7.21 10.22 -1.37
CA LEU A 110 6.05 9.30 -1.41
C LEU A 110 4.78 10.04 -1.04
N GLN A 111 3.80 10.01 -1.94
CA GLN A 111 2.48 10.59 -1.73
C GLN A 111 1.47 9.48 -1.48
N ILE A 112 0.68 9.63 -0.42
CA ILE A 112 -0.32 8.64 -0.03
C ILE A 112 -1.70 9.29 -0.10
N LYS A 113 -2.59 8.70 -0.89
CA LYS A 113 -3.96 9.19 -0.99
C LYS A 113 -4.81 8.61 0.12
N THR A 114 -5.42 9.49 0.89
CA THR A 114 -6.30 9.12 2.01
C THR A 114 -7.64 9.83 1.88
N ALA A 115 -8.62 9.43 2.69
CA ALA A 115 -9.93 10.08 2.69
C ALA A 115 -9.86 11.57 3.05
N ARG A 116 -8.83 11.99 3.78
CA ARG A 116 -8.63 13.40 4.15
C ARG A 116 -7.74 14.15 3.16
N GLY A 117 -7.26 13.50 2.11
CA GLY A 117 -6.41 14.12 1.08
C GLY A 117 -5.07 13.40 0.91
N ILE A 118 -4.18 14.04 0.17
CA ILE A 118 -2.84 13.51 -0.09
C ILE A 118 -1.93 13.87 1.08
N VAL A 119 -1.26 12.88 1.65
CA VAL A 119 -0.34 13.06 2.79
C VAL A 119 0.99 12.38 2.51
N GLY A 120 2.01 12.73 3.29
CA GLY A 120 3.29 12.03 3.29
C GLY A 120 3.29 10.92 4.32
N ILE A 121 4.29 10.03 4.25
CA ILE A 121 4.41 8.92 5.22
C ILE A 121 4.66 9.47 6.63
N GLU A 122 5.30 10.65 6.75
CA GLU A 122 5.59 11.30 8.02
C GLU A 122 4.30 11.67 8.76
N ASP A 123 3.23 11.94 8.03
CA ASP A 123 1.94 12.24 8.63
C ASP A 123 1.28 11.01 9.23
N LEU A 124 1.61 9.83 8.72
CA LEU A 124 1.03 8.55 9.15
C LEU A 124 1.95 7.79 10.10
N LEU A 125 3.23 8.12 10.14
CA LEU A 125 4.22 7.46 10.99
C LEU A 125 5.22 8.51 11.48
N PRO A 126 4.79 9.42 12.39
CA PRO A 126 5.70 10.43 12.92
C PRO A 126 6.80 9.80 13.78
N ASP A 127 7.98 10.42 13.74
CA ASP A 127 9.15 9.97 14.54
C ASP A 127 9.48 8.50 14.29
N ALA A 128 9.43 8.05 13.05
CA ALA A 128 9.56 6.65 12.69
C ALA A 128 10.94 6.08 13.03
N PHE A 129 10.94 4.85 13.54
CA PHE A 129 12.16 4.05 13.61
C PHE A 129 12.56 3.64 12.18
N GLY A 130 13.86 3.70 11.89
CA GLY A 130 14.33 3.36 10.55
C GLY A 130 15.81 3.03 10.52
N PRO A 131 16.38 2.86 9.33
CA PRO A 131 17.79 2.48 9.16
C PRO A 131 18.76 3.43 9.87
N GLN A 132 18.43 4.69 10.00
CA GLN A 132 19.25 5.67 10.70
C GLN A 132 19.49 5.29 12.17
N ASN A 133 18.58 4.51 12.77
CA ASN A 133 18.70 4.06 14.14
C ASN A 133 19.62 2.85 14.29
N LEU A 134 19.93 2.18 13.19
CA LEU A 134 20.76 0.98 13.18
C LEU A 134 22.22 1.26 12.80
N ASN A 135 22.53 2.51 12.52
CA ASN A 135 23.88 2.92 12.14
C ASN A 135 24.42 2.17 10.90
N VAL A 136 23.56 1.97 9.93
CA VAL A 136 23.88 1.29 8.67
C VAL A 136 23.67 2.20 7.48
#